data_db8deaf5f800c32a01f64d6336d843a4
#
_entry.id   db8deaf5f800c32a01f64d6336d843a4
#
_cell.length_a   1.000
_cell.length_b   1.000
_cell.length_c   1.000
_cell.angle_alpha   90.00
_cell.angle_beta   90.00
_cell.angle_gamma   90.00
#
_symmetry.space_group_name_H-M   'P 1'
#
loop_
_entity.id
_entity.type
_entity.pdbx_description
1 polymer ?
#
loop_
_entity_poly.entity_id
_entity_poly.type
_entity_poly.pdbx_seq_one_letter_code
_entity_poly.pdbx_strand_id
1 'polypeptide(L)'
;GKEKEVVTGIVQRVMGKNVSINLGKADAVLSENEQVKGETFQPTERIKVYILEVKDTPKGPRILVSRTHPGLVKRLFESEVAEVKDGTVEIKSIAREAGSRTKIAVWSNDPDVDAVGACVGMNGARVNAVVEELRGEKIDIINWDENPAILIENALSPAKVIAVMADPDEKTALVVVPDYQLSLAIGKEGQNARLAARLTGFKIDIKSETQAKEAGDFYDYDDDETAEDAAEASAEETSAEDSLTEETEAEEVSEEVPVEEEPQAQEAGENEDEE
;
A
#
# COMPACT_ATOMS: atom_id res chain seq x y z
N GLY A 1 18.07 -13.94 -24.45
CA GLY A 1 16.93 -14.36 -23.69
C GLY A 1 16.17 -13.18 -23.14
N LYS A 2 14.84 -13.26 -23.22
CA LYS A 2 13.94 -12.27 -22.63
C LYS A 2 13.13 -12.87 -21.46
N GLU A 3 13.70 -13.90 -20.81
CA GLU A 3 13.10 -14.44 -19.59
C GLU A 3 13.05 -13.38 -18.51
N LYS A 4 12.00 -13.42 -17.68
CA LYS A 4 11.74 -12.48 -16.59
C LYS A 4 11.44 -11.04 -17.06
N GLU A 5 11.10 -10.86 -18.32
CA GLU A 5 10.63 -9.58 -18.87
C GLU A 5 9.12 -9.61 -19.12
N VAL A 6 8.52 -8.41 -19.17
CA VAL A 6 7.15 -8.23 -19.64
C VAL A 6 7.17 -7.79 -21.09
N VAL A 7 6.34 -8.44 -21.89
CA VAL A 7 6.16 -8.13 -23.31
C VAL A 7 4.68 -7.96 -23.62
N THR A 8 4.38 -7.09 -24.58
CA THR A 8 3.03 -6.99 -25.14
C THR A 8 2.87 -8.02 -26.23
N GLY A 9 1.86 -8.86 -26.10
CA GLY A 9 1.48 -9.83 -27.11
C GLY A 9 0.06 -9.59 -27.62
N ILE A 10 -0.26 -10.24 -28.72
CA ILE A 10 -1.59 -10.23 -29.33
C ILE A 10 -2.21 -11.60 -29.16
N VAL A 11 -3.39 -11.67 -28.55
CA VAL A 11 -4.14 -12.91 -28.44
C VAL A 11 -4.51 -13.42 -29.83
N GLN A 12 -4.09 -14.62 -30.17
CA GLN A 12 -4.43 -15.25 -31.46
C GLN A 12 -5.70 -16.08 -31.35
N ARG A 13 -5.69 -17.05 -30.45
CA ARG A 13 -6.80 -18.00 -30.27
C ARG A 13 -6.72 -18.69 -28.90
N VAL A 14 -7.87 -19.13 -28.47
CA VAL A 14 -8.00 -20.03 -27.31
C VAL A 14 -7.97 -21.47 -27.82
N MET A 15 -7.06 -22.29 -27.27
CA MET A 15 -6.88 -23.71 -27.63
C MET A 15 -7.20 -24.55 -26.39
N GLY A 16 -8.44 -25.00 -26.26
CA GLY A 16 -8.90 -25.69 -25.05
C GLY A 16 -8.81 -24.75 -23.85
N LYS A 17 -7.93 -25.08 -22.90
CA LYS A 17 -7.70 -24.28 -21.69
C LYS A 17 -6.51 -23.32 -21.81
N ASN A 18 -5.76 -23.37 -22.90
CA ASN A 18 -4.59 -22.55 -23.13
C ASN A 18 -4.90 -21.43 -24.13
N VAL A 19 -4.17 -20.34 -24.03
CA VAL A 19 -4.26 -19.21 -24.95
C VAL A 19 -2.95 -19.07 -25.71
N SER A 20 -3.05 -18.97 -27.04
CA SER A 20 -1.92 -18.67 -27.92
C SER A 20 -1.78 -17.17 -28.06
N ILE A 21 -0.58 -16.66 -27.82
CA ILE A 21 -0.24 -15.23 -27.85
C ILE A 21 0.90 -15.01 -28.83
N ASN A 22 0.70 -14.13 -29.79
CA ASN A 22 1.74 -13.72 -30.73
C ASN A 22 2.60 -12.62 -30.12
N LEU A 23 3.91 -12.84 -30.02
CA LEU A 23 4.89 -11.89 -29.54
C LEU A 23 5.64 -11.16 -30.67
N GLY A 24 5.16 -11.27 -31.90
CA GLY A 24 5.77 -10.71 -33.11
C GLY A 24 6.75 -11.67 -33.79
N LYS A 25 7.80 -12.11 -33.10
CA LYS A 25 8.82 -13.03 -33.67
C LYS A 25 8.56 -14.50 -33.38
N ALA A 26 7.75 -14.79 -32.38
CA ALA A 26 7.41 -16.14 -31.97
C ALA A 26 6.06 -16.16 -31.26
N ASP A 27 5.44 -17.32 -31.17
CA ASP A 27 4.21 -17.54 -30.44
C ASP A 27 4.51 -18.04 -29.04
N ALA A 28 3.75 -17.54 -28.05
CA ALA A 28 3.81 -17.93 -26.65
C ALA A 28 2.54 -18.68 -26.25
N VAL A 29 2.66 -19.47 -25.18
CA VAL A 29 1.56 -20.21 -24.58
C VAL A 29 1.29 -19.66 -23.18
N LEU A 30 0.07 -19.20 -22.97
CA LEU A 30 -0.48 -18.87 -21.67
C LEU A 30 -1.33 -20.05 -21.21
N SER A 31 -0.76 -20.91 -20.35
CA SER A 31 -1.45 -22.10 -19.84
C SER A 31 -2.55 -21.73 -18.85
N GLU A 32 -3.51 -22.65 -18.61
CA GLU A 32 -4.62 -22.45 -17.68
C GLU A 32 -4.14 -21.99 -16.29
N ASN A 33 -3.07 -22.60 -15.77
CA ASN A 33 -2.53 -22.29 -14.45
C ASN A 33 -1.89 -20.89 -14.35
N GLU A 34 -1.52 -20.33 -15.48
CA GLU A 34 -0.90 -19.01 -15.60
C GLU A 34 -1.89 -17.91 -15.99
N GLN A 35 -3.15 -18.27 -16.14
CA GLN A 35 -4.26 -17.33 -16.36
C GLN A 35 -4.86 -16.90 -15.03
N VAL A 36 -5.23 -15.62 -14.93
CA VAL A 36 -5.97 -15.10 -13.79
C VAL A 36 -7.41 -15.57 -13.89
N LYS A 37 -7.95 -16.09 -12.79
CA LYS A 37 -9.35 -16.50 -12.74
C LYS A 37 -10.27 -15.32 -13.04
N GLY A 38 -11.17 -15.53 -14.01
CA GLY A 38 -12.11 -14.50 -14.44
C GLY A 38 -11.61 -13.58 -15.55
N GLU A 39 -10.34 -13.63 -15.93
CA GLU A 39 -9.88 -12.97 -17.15
C GLU A 39 -10.40 -13.72 -18.39
N THR A 40 -10.92 -12.96 -19.34
CA THR A 40 -11.33 -13.45 -20.66
C THR A 40 -10.40 -12.88 -21.73
N PHE A 41 -10.13 -13.65 -22.78
CA PHE A 41 -9.24 -13.27 -23.84
C PHE A 41 -9.97 -13.28 -25.16
N GLN A 42 -9.91 -12.15 -25.87
CA GLN A 42 -10.52 -12.00 -27.20
C GLN A 42 -9.43 -12.06 -28.28
N PRO A 43 -9.68 -12.71 -29.42
CA PRO A 43 -8.76 -12.65 -30.55
C PRO A 43 -8.46 -11.20 -30.93
N THR A 44 -7.20 -10.91 -31.28
CA THR A 44 -6.64 -9.60 -31.61
C THR A 44 -6.44 -8.65 -30.43
N GLU A 45 -6.85 -9.00 -29.23
CA GLU A 45 -6.63 -8.22 -28.04
C GLU A 45 -5.13 -8.12 -27.71
N ARG A 46 -4.69 -6.94 -27.28
CA ARG A 46 -3.32 -6.72 -26.78
C ARG A 46 -3.28 -6.91 -25.28
N ILE A 47 -2.36 -7.74 -24.82
CA ILE A 47 -2.14 -7.99 -23.39
C ILE A 47 -0.66 -7.96 -23.06
N LYS A 48 -0.33 -7.51 -21.84
CA LYS A 48 1.02 -7.64 -21.29
C LYS A 48 1.14 -8.97 -20.56
N VAL A 49 2.21 -9.70 -20.84
CA VAL A 49 2.49 -11.00 -20.24
C VAL A 49 3.94 -11.07 -19.77
N TYR A 50 4.15 -11.79 -18.67
CA TYR A 50 5.48 -12.04 -18.11
C TYR A 50 6.06 -13.33 -18.71
N ILE A 51 7.28 -13.28 -19.23
CA ILE A 51 7.95 -14.45 -19.81
C ILE A 51 8.53 -15.28 -18.67
N LEU A 52 7.98 -16.49 -18.48
CA LEU A 52 8.46 -17.44 -17.48
C LEU A 52 9.71 -18.16 -17.98
N GLU A 53 9.64 -18.70 -19.20
CA GLU A 53 10.65 -19.59 -19.73
C GLU A 53 10.66 -19.55 -21.25
N VAL A 54 11.85 -19.68 -21.82
CA VAL A 54 12.08 -19.87 -23.26
C VAL A 54 12.84 -21.15 -23.44
N LYS A 55 12.21 -22.15 -24.07
CA LYS A 55 12.81 -23.45 -24.42
C LYS A 55 13.04 -23.55 -25.91
N ASP A 56 14.25 -23.87 -26.30
CA ASP A 56 14.54 -24.21 -27.67
C ASP A 56 14.13 -25.69 -27.93
N THR A 57 13.28 -25.87 -28.95
CA THR A 57 12.84 -27.20 -29.36
C THR A 57 13.13 -27.40 -30.82
N PRO A 58 13.18 -28.68 -31.32
CA PRO A 58 13.41 -28.98 -32.75
C PRO A 58 12.39 -28.33 -33.69
N LYS A 59 11.22 -27.92 -33.13
CA LYS A 59 10.13 -27.27 -33.87
C LYS A 59 10.14 -25.73 -33.72
N GLY A 60 11.21 -25.18 -33.12
CA GLY A 60 11.35 -23.76 -32.82
C GLY A 60 11.21 -23.42 -31.31
N PRO A 61 11.40 -22.17 -30.95
CA PRO A 61 11.33 -21.74 -29.54
C PRO A 61 9.92 -21.91 -28.98
N ARG A 62 9.81 -22.52 -27.79
CA ARG A 62 8.60 -22.60 -27.01
C ARG A 62 8.69 -21.59 -25.87
N ILE A 63 7.80 -20.60 -25.87
CA ILE A 63 7.76 -19.53 -24.90
C ILE A 63 6.57 -19.74 -23.98
N LEU A 64 6.82 -19.82 -22.67
CA LEU A 64 5.79 -19.87 -21.64
C LEU A 64 5.66 -18.52 -21.00
N VAL A 65 4.43 -18.05 -20.87
CA VAL A 65 4.11 -16.74 -20.29
C VAL A 65 3.07 -16.85 -19.19
N SER A 66 3.04 -15.85 -18.33
CA SER A 66 2.17 -15.80 -17.15
C SER A 66 1.50 -14.43 -17.01
N ARG A 67 0.26 -14.48 -16.49
CA ARG A 67 -0.47 -13.33 -15.98
C ARG A 67 -0.63 -13.37 -14.45
N THR A 68 -0.27 -14.48 -13.81
CA THR A 68 -0.39 -14.68 -12.36
C THR A 68 0.91 -14.42 -11.59
N HIS A 69 2.05 -14.43 -12.27
CA HIS A 69 3.36 -14.31 -11.63
C HIS A 69 3.57 -12.91 -11.01
N PRO A 70 4.09 -12.80 -9.76
CA PRO A 70 4.37 -11.50 -9.12
C PRO A 70 5.32 -10.61 -9.92
N GLY A 71 6.22 -11.22 -10.70
CA GLY A 71 7.14 -10.51 -11.59
C GLY A 71 6.42 -9.64 -12.64
N LEU A 72 5.19 -9.98 -13.03
CA LEU A 72 4.38 -9.12 -13.89
C LEU A 72 4.15 -7.76 -13.22
N VAL A 73 3.72 -7.76 -11.97
CA VAL A 73 3.46 -6.52 -11.21
C VAL A 73 4.73 -5.69 -11.09
N LYS A 74 5.85 -6.33 -10.72
CA LYS A 74 7.15 -5.64 -10.61
C LYS A 74 7.53 -4.94 -11.90
N ARG A 75 7.45 -5.64 -13.03
CA ARG A 75 7.81 -5.06 -14.34
C ARG A 75 6.85 -3.99 -14.83
N LEU A 76 5.57 -4.08 -14.45
CA LEU A 76 4.60 -3.03 -14.73
C LEU A 76 4.97 -1.74 -13.97
N PHE A 77 5.33 -1.83 -12.69
CA PHE A 77 5.82 -0.67 -11.95
C PHE A 77 7.12 -0.11 -12.53
N GLU A 78 8.06 -0.94 -12.93
CA GLU A 78 9.30 -0.49 -13.60
C GLU A 78 9.01 0.26 -14.92
N SER A 79 7.92 -0.03 -15.61
CA SER A 79 7.53 0.68 -16.83
C SER A 79 6.80 1.98 -16.58
N GLU A 80 6.02 2.07 -15.48
CA GLU A 80 5.19 3.23 -15.16
C GLU A 80 5.90 4.25 -14.24
N VAL A 81 6.89 3.79 -13.43
CA VAL A 81 7.56 4.59 -12.42
C VAL A 81 9.04 4.70 -12.75
N ALA A 82 9.47 5.91 -13.14
CA ALA A 82 10.86 6.17 -13.54
C ALA A 82 11.83 5.88 -12.39
N GLU A 83 11.46 6.24 -11.16
CA GLU A 83 12.24 6.05 -9.94
C GLU A 83 12.44 4.57 -9.58
N VAL A 84 11.50 3.70 -9.97
CA VAL A 84 11.66 2.23 -9.85
C VAL A 84 12.57 1.70 -10.95
N LYS A 85 12.46 2.24 -12.15
CA LYS A 85 13.26 1.83 -13.30
C LYS A 85 14.74 2.16 -13.14
N ASP A 86 15.05 3.33 -12.59
CA ASP A 86 16.45 3.78 -12.39
C ASP A 86 17.07 3.27 -11.08
N GLY A 87 16.25 2.64 -10.20
CA GLY A 87 16.71 2.06 -8.95
C GLY A 87 16.73 3.02 -7.76
N THR A 88 16.26 4.26 -7.92
CA THR A 88 16.06 5.20 -6.79
C THR A 88 15.06 4.62 -5.79
N VAL A 89 13.96 4.06 -6.30
CA VAL A 89 12.98 3.31 -5.51
C VAL A 89 13.10 1.82 -5.81
N GLU A 90 13.22 1.02 -4.77
CA GLU A 90 13.26 -0.44 -4.87
C GLU A 90 11.96 -1.08 -4.39
N ILE A 91 11.47 -2.06 -5.15
CA ILE A 91 10.43 -2.96 -4.68
C ILE A 91 11.12 -4.11 -3.92
N LYS A 92 11.05 -4.07 -2.59
CA LYS A 92 11.71 -5.04 -1.70
C LYS A 92 10.98 -6.38 -1.64
N SER A 93 9.65 -6.36 -1.63
CA SER A 93 8.84 -7.59 -1.60
C SER A 93 7.48 -7.38 -2.26
N ILE A 94 6.90 -8.47 -2.73
CA ILE A 94 5.58 -8.51 -3.36
C ILE A 94 4.84 -9.73 -2.84
N ALA A 95 3.60 -9.53 -2.40
CA ALA A 95 2.65 -10.59 -2.10
C ALA A 95 1.42 -10.41 -2.97
N ARG A 96 1.08 -11.41 -3.78
CA ARG A 96 0.04 -11.32 -4.80
C ARG A 96 -0.97 -12.45 -4.69
N GLU A 97 -2.24 -12.10 -4.74
CA GLU A 97 -3.36 -12.97 -5.08
C GLU A 97 -3.91 -12.47 -6.41
N ALA A 98 -3.45 -13.10 -7.50
CA ALA A 98 -3.73 -12.66 -8.86
C ALA A 98 -5.23 -12.53 -9.13
N GLY A 99 -5.62 -11.39 -9.72
CA GLY A 99 -7.01 -11.03 -9.99
C GLY A 99 -7.79 -10.50 -8.80
N SER A 100 -7.20 -10.47 -7.61
CA SER A 100 -7.85 -9.96 -6.40
C SER A 100 -7.10 -8.79 -5.80
N ARG A 101 -5.94 -9.04 -5.18
CA ARG A 101 -5.17 -8.02 -4.49
C ARG A 101 -3.69 -8.32 -4.47
N THR A 102 -2.88 -7.28 -4.54
CA THR A 102 -1.42 -7.33 -4.39
C THR A 102 -0.97 -6.30 -3.36
N LYS A 103 -0.02 -6.68 -2.52
CA LYS A 103 0.72 -5.75 -1.65
C LYS A 103 2.16 -5.68 -2.13
N ILE A 104 2.70 -4.47 -2.23
CA ILE A 104 4.11 -4.23 -2.51
C ILE A 104 4.75 -3.41 -1.40
N ALA A 105 5.95 -3.80 -0.98
CA ALA A 105 6.76 -3.04 -0.04
C ALA A 105 7.89 -2.35 -0.79
N VAL A 106 7.96 -1.04 -0.69
CA VAL A 106 8.90 -0.19 -1.42
C VAL A 106 9.83 0.55 -0.48
N TRP A 107 11.03 0.81 -0.96
CA TRP A 107 12.07 1.51 -0.24
C TRP A 107 12.72 2.55 -1.16
N SER A 108 13.03 3.73 -0.64
CA SER A 108 13.82 4.72 -1.37
C SER A 108 15.28 4.72 -0.93
N ASN A 109 16.18 4.66 -1.90
CA ASN A 109 17.62 4.82 -1.68
C ASN A 109 18.03 6.29 -1.57
N ASP A 110 17.13 7.21 -1.93
CA ASP A 110 17.28 8.64 -1.83
C ASP A 110 16.35 9.19 -0.73
N PRO A 111 16.89 9.83 0.34
CA PRO A 111 16.07 10.34 1.43
C PRO A 111 15.09 11.45 1.02
N ASP A 112 15.36 12.13 -0.09
CA ASP A 112 14.52 13.20 -0.61
C ASP A 112 13.36 12.68 -1.50
N VAL A 113 13.32 11.36 -1.77
CA VAL A 113 12.30 10.73 -2.59
C VAL A 113 11.36 9.88 -1.74
N ASP A 114 10.07 10.21 -1.76
CA ASP A 114 9.00 9.39 -1.17
C ASP A 114 8.73 8.16 -2.05
N ALA A 115 9.11 6.99 -1.57
CA ALA A 115 8.96 5.74 -2.32
C ALA A 115 7.50 5.40 -2.64
N VAL A 116 6.60 5.55 -1.67
CA VAL A 116 5.17 5.29 -1.85
C VAL A 116 4.56 6.32 -2.78
N GLY A 117 4.83 7.61 -2.55
CA GLY A 117 4.35 8.70 -3.39
C GLY A 117 4.79 8.56 -4.85
N ALA A 118 6.04 8.15 -5.10
CA ALA A 118 6.55 7.90 -6.45
C ALA A 118 5.79 6.79 -7.17
N CYS A 119 5.48 5.68 -6.48
CA CYS A 119 4.74 4.56 -7.05
C CYS A 119 3.25 4.85 -7.24
N VAL A 120 2.65 5.64 -6.35
CA VAL A 120 1.23 6.05 -6.46
C VAL A 120 1.05 7.05 -7.60
N GLY A 121 1.93 8.06 -7.66
CA GLY A 121 1.85 9.14 -8.61
C GLY A 121 0.77 10.16 -8.28
N MET A 122 0.74 11.26 -9.03
CA MET A 122 -0.23 12.33 -8.83
C MET A 122 -1.66 11.78 -9.02
N ASN A 123 -2.52 11.98 -8.02
CA ASN A 123 -3.89 11.48 -8.00
C ASN A 123 -4.02 9.96 -8.29
N GLY A 124 -2.98 9.20 -7.96
CA GLY A 124 -2.96 7.76 -8.18
C GLY A 124 -2.72 7.34 -9.64
N ALA A 125 -2.29 8.25 -10.52
CA ALA A 125 -2.21 7.99 -11.95
C ALA A 125 -1.33 6.78 -12.29
N ARG A 126 -0.17 6.65 -11.62
CA ARG A 126 0.78 5.56 -11.91
C ARG A 126 0.27 4.20 -11.40
N VAL A 127 -0.20 4.13 -10.16
CA VAL A 127 -0.75 2.88 -9.62
C VAL A 127 -2.02 2.47 -10.35
N ASN A 128 -2.88 3.42 -10.74
CA ASN A 128 -4.11 3.12 -11.48
C ASN A 128 -3.82 2.58 -12.88
N ALA A 129 -2.76 3.04 -13.55
CA ALA A 129 -2.34 2.47 -14.84
C ALA A 129 -1.95 0.98 -14.69
N VAL A 130 -1.28 0.61 -13.59
CA VAL A 130 -0.97 -0.80 -13.30
C VAL A 130 -2.23 -1.58 -12.95
N VAL A 131 -3.14 -1.03 -12.15
CA VAL A 131 -4.43 -1.64 -11.79
C VAL A 131 -5.27 -1.92 -13.03
N GLU A 132 -5.31 -0.98 -13.97
CA GLU A 132 -6.04 -1.12 -15.24
C GLU A 132 -5.46 -2.24 -16.10
N GLU A 133 -4.14 -2.31 -16.25
CA GLU A 133 -3.46 -3.40 -16.98
C GLU A 133 -3.76 -4.77 -16.34
N LEU A 134 -3.87 -4.83 -15.03
CA LEU A 134 -4.24 -6.03 -14.26
C LEU A 134 -5.76 -6.25 -14.14
N ARG A 135 -6.54 -5.50 -14.91
CA ARG A 135 -8.02 -5.61 -15.01
C ARG A 135 -8.75 -5.47 -13.68
N GLY A 136 -8.30 -4.52 -12.87
CA GLY A 136 -8.95 -4.15 -11.62
C GLY A 136 -8.42 -4.86 -10.38
N GLU A 137 -7.30 -5.56 -10.47
CA GLU A 137 -6.60 -6.10 -9.30
C GLU A 137 -6.16 -4.95 -8.37
N LYS A 138 -6.57 -4.99 -7.11
CA LYS A 138 -6.26 -3.94 -6.13
C LYS A 138 -4.79 -4.00 -5.73
N ILE A 139 -4.15 -2.84 -5.60
CA ILE A 139 -2.74 -2.74 -5.22
C ILE A 139 -2.60 -1.86 -4.00
N ASP A 140 -1.99 -2.41 -2.94
CA ASP A 140 -1.58 -1.68 -1.76
C ASP A 140 -0.06 -1.47 -1.81
N ILE A 141 0.37 -0.22 -1.68
CA ILE A 141 1.77 0.16 -1.66
C ILE A 141 2.12 0.60 -0.26
N ILE A 142 3.10 -0.04 0.35
CA ILE A 142 3.55 0.26 1.70
C ILE A 142 5.04 0.56 1.74
N ASN A 143 5.48 1.32 2.75
CA ASN A 143 6.90 1.48 3.03
C ASN A 143 7.48 0.18 3.57
N TRP A 144 8.60 -0.24 2.99
CA TRP A 144 9.43 -1.28 3.57
C TRP A 144 10.27 -0.68 4.72
N ASP A 145 10.50 -1.47 5.76
CA ASP A 145 11.36 -1.08 6.87
C ASP A 145 12.22 -2.26 7.29
N GLU A 146 13.43 -1.99 7.74
CA GLU A 146 14.34 -3.00 8.26
C GLU A 146 13.86 -3.57 9.60
N ASN A 147 13.16 -2.74 10.39
CA ASN A 147 12.52 -3.17 11.62
C ASN A 147 11.27 -4.01 11.30
N PRO A 148 11.26 -5.31 11.70
CA PRO A 148 10.14 -6.19 11.40
C PRO A 148 8.80 -5.71 11.96
N ALA A 149 8.81 -5.06 13.13
CA ALA A 149 7.58 -4.57 13.76
C ALA A 149 6.95 -3.46 12.91
N ILE A 150 7.75 -2.51 12.44
CA ILE A 150 7.29 -1.42 11.56
C ILE A 150 6.83 -1.98 10.21
N LEU A 151 7.59 -2.91 9.64
CA LEU A 151 7.21 -3.54 8.37
C LEU A 151 5.87 -4.28 8.47
N ILE A 152 5.64 -5.02 9.57
CA ILE A 152 4.39 -5.74 9.80
C ILE A 152 3.22 -4.77 10.00
N GLU A 153 3.42 -3.71 10.78
CA GLU A 153 2.43 -2.64 10.95
C GLU A 153 2.03 -2.04 9.59
N ASN A 154 3.01 -1.64 8.78
CA ASN A 154 2.78 -1.11 7.44
C ASN A 154 2.07 -2.12 6.53
N ALA A 155 2.44 -3.40 6.61
CA ALA A 155 1.86 -4.47 5.80
C ALA A 155 0.38 -4.73 6.09
N LEU A 156 -0.09 -4.44 7.31
CA LEU A 156 -1.49 -4.58 7.69
C LEU A 156 -2.36 -3.39 7.28
N SER A 157 -1.76 -2.35 6.70
CA SER A 157 -2.55 -1.24 6.11
C SER A 157 -3.70 -1.79 5.24
N PRO A 158 -4.90 -1.17 5.27
CA PRO A 158 -5.24 0.10 5.92
C PRO A 158 -5.66 -0.01 7.40
N ALA A 159 -5.55 -1.18 8.03
CA ALA A 159 -5.87 -1.33 9.44
C ALA A 159 -4.86 -0.58 10.32
N LYS A 160 -5.36 0.04 11.38
CA LYS A 160 -4.52 0.66 12.41
C LYS A 160 -4.11 -0.39 13.43
N VAL A 161 -2.86 -0.33 13.84
CA VAL A 161 -2.24 -1.27 14.80
C VAL A 161 -1.92 -0.52 16.08
N ILE A 162 -2.14 -1.16 17.23
CA ILE A 162 -1.75 -0.64 18.56
C ILE A 162 -0.32 -1.06 18.86
N ALA A 163 -0.02 -2.36 18.70
CA ALA A 163 1.29 -2.91 19.02
C ALA A 163 1.64 -4.09 18.13
N VAL A 164 2.93 -4.25 17.86
CA VAL A 164 3.51 -5.41 17.18
C VAL A 164 4.64 -5.96 18.02
N MET A 165 4.53 -7.22 18.42
CA MET A 165 5.56 -7.98 19.09
C MET A 165 6.10 -9.02 18.11
N ALA A 166 7.23 -8.71 17.48
CA ALA A 166 7.85 -9.55 16.47
C ALA A 166 9.06 -10.30 17.04
N ASP A 167 9.15 -11.60 16.77
CA ASP A 167 10.33 -12.42 16.99
C ASP A 167 11.03 -12.68 15.65
N PRO A 168 12.17 -12.03 15.39
CA PRO A 168 12.90 -12.19 14.14
C PRO A 168 13.53 -13.58 13.97
N ASP A 169 13.84 -14.27 15.04
CA ASP A 169 14.50 -15.58 15.02
C ASP A 169 13.49 -16.68 14.64
N GLU A 170 12.32 -16.66 15.25
CA GLU A 170 11.24 -17.60 14.95
C GLU A 170 10.37 -17.19 13.77
N LYS A 171 10.52 -15.96 13.27
CA LYS A 171 9.66 -15.38 12.22
C LYS A 171 8.17 -15.41 12.57
N THR A 172 7.88 -15.11 13.84
CA THR A 172 6.51 -14.98 14.34
C THR A 172 6.25 -13.55 14.83
N ALA A 173 5.01 -13.13 14.81
CA ALA A 173 4.60 -11.84 15.34
C ALA A 173 3.18 -11.91 15.91
N LEU A 174 3.00 -11.29 17.08
CA LEU A 174 1.69 -10.98 17.63
C LEU A 174 1.39 -9.52 17.36
N VAL A 175 0.22 -9.25 16.79
CA VAL A 175 -0.26 -7.92 16.47
C VAL A 175 -1.53 -7.64 17.23
N VAL A 176 -1.56 -6.52 17.93
CA VAL A 176 -2.73 -6.04 18.66
C VAL A 176 -3.35 -4.86 17.92
N VAL A 177 -4.63 -4.94 17.65
CA VAL A 177 -5.40 -3.91 16.97
C VAL A 177 -6.59 -3.49 17.82
N PRO A 178 -7.12 -2.25 17.66
CA PRO A 178 -8.39 -1.88 18.27
C PRO A 178 -9.51 -2.86 17.88
N ASP A 179 -10.46 -3.14 18.76
CA ASP A 179 -11.52 -4.12 18.51
C ASP A 179 -12.27 -3.85 17.20
N TYR A 180 -12.56 -2.58 16.90
CA TYR A 180 -13.24 -2.18 15.66
C TYR A 180 -12.38 -2.32 14.39
N GLN A 181 -11.07 -2.54 14.51
CA GLN A 181 -10.13 -2.73 13.40
C GLN A 181 -9.86 -4.22 13.10
N LEU A 182 -10.26 -5.14 13.98
CA LEU A 182 -9.91 -6.56 13.84
C LEU A 182 -10.36 -7.14 12.50
N SER A 183 -11.60 -6.90 12.10
CA SER A 183 -12.14 -7.39 10.83
C SER A 183 -11.38 -6.80 9.63
N LEU A 184 -10.96 -5.54 9.71
CA LEU A 184 -10.19 -4.89 8.65
C LEU A 184 -8.76 -5.43 8.58
N ALA A 185 -8.13 -5.65 9.73
CA ALA A 185 -6.78 -6.21 9.82
C ALA A 185 -6.71 -7.63 9.24
N ILE A 186 -7.69 -8.47 9.54
CA ILE A 186 -7.81 -9.82 8.99
C ILE A 186 -8.18 -9.75 7.50
N GLY A 187 -9.14 -8.91 7.15
CA GLY A 187 -9.70 -8.78 5.80
C GLY A 187 -10.69 -9.88 5.45
N LYS A 188 -11.34 -9.72 4.31
CA LYS A 188 -12.27 -10.73 3.77
C LYS A 188 -11.53 -12.05 3.55
N GLU A 189 -12.06 -13.14 4.13
CA GLU A 189 -11.45 -14.47 4.04
C GLU A 189 -9.98 -14.52 4.49
N GLY A 190 -9.57 -13.60 5.36
CA GLY A 190 -8.19 -13.52 5.85
C GLY A 190 -7.18 -12.96 4.83
N GLN A 191 -7.63 -12.33 3.76
CA GLN A 191 -6.78 -11.89 2.64
C GLN A 191 -5.74 -10.87 3.09
N ASN A 192 -6.13 -9.86 3.89
CA ASN A 192 -5.20 -8.83 4.34
C ASN A 192 -4.07 -9.40 5.20
N ALA A 193 -4.44 -10.23 6.19
CA ALA A 193 -3.47 -10.92 7.06
C ALA A 193 -2.56 -11.88 6.27
N ARG A 194 -3.12 -12.66 5.35
CA ARG A 194 -2.37 -13.60 4.52
C ARG A 194 -1.38 -12.91 3.58
N LEU A 195 -1.77 -11.81 2.95
CA LEU A 195 -0.87 -11.02 2.11
C LEU A 195 0.22 -10.35 2.94
N ALA A 196 -0.12 -9.80 4.12
CA ALA A 196 0.87 -9.22 5.04
C ALA A 196 1.90 -10.27 5.49
N ALA A 197 1.46 -11.48 5.86
CA ALA A 197 2.34 -12.57 6.25
C ALA A 197 3.30 -12.98 5.12
N ARG A 198 2.81 -13.09 3.88
CA ARG A 198 3.65 -13.41 2.71
C ARG A 198 4.62 -12.27 2.36
N LEU A 199 4.17 -11.02 2.49
CA LEU A 199 4.97 -9.84 2.18
C LEU A 199 6.16 -9.69 3.11
N THR A 200 5.94 -9.93 4.41
CA THR A 200 6.92 -9.75 5.47
C THR A 200 7.75 -11.00 5.76
N GLY A 201 7.24 -12.18 5.39
CA GLY A 201 7.86 -13.46 5.72
C GLY A 201 7.65 -13.90 7.16
N PHE A 202 6.72 -13.28 7.90
CA PHE A 202 6.38 -13.61 9.27
C PHE A 202 5.05 -14.35 9.35
N LYS A 203 4.94 -15.25 10.32
CA LYS A 203 3.66 -15.80 10.75
C LYS A 203 3.02 -14.78 11.70
N ILE A 204 1.93 -14.16 11.27
CA ILE A 204 1.28 -13.08 12.00
C ILE A 204 0.03 -13.61 12.69
N ASP A 205 -0.03 -13.44 14.02
CA ASP A 205 -1.24 -13.64 14.82
C ASP A 205 -1.84 -12.27 15.15
N ILE A 206 -3.11 -12.07 14.84
CA ILE A 206 -3.79 -10.79 15.02
C ILE A 206 -4.86 -10.95 16.08
N LYS A 207 -4.77 -10.17 17.15
CA LYS A 207 -5.73 -10.12 18.24
C LYS A 207 -6.30 -8.71 18.39
N SER A 208 -7.55 -8.64 18.80
CA SER A 208 -8.09 -7.37 19.27
C SER A 208 -7.50 -7.04 20.65
N GLU A 209 -7.58 -5.76 21.01
CA GLU A 209 -7.13 -5.29 22.32
C GLU A 209 -7.79 -6.08 23.46
N THR A 210 -9.10 -6.28 23.40
CA THR A 210 -9.84 -7.09 24.39
C THR A 210 -9.32 -8.52 24.43
N GLN A 211 -9.14 -9.19 23.28
CA GLN A 211 -8.63 -10.55 23.22
C GLN A 211 -7.20 -10.67 23.75
N ALA A 212 -6.34 -9.69 23.48
CA ALA A 212 -4.96 -9.69 23.93
C ALA A 212 -4.86 -9.47 25.46
N LYS A 213 -5.70 -8.58 26.03
CA LYS A 213 -5.81 -8.38 27.48
C LYS A 213 -6.33 -9.65 28.20
N GLU A 214 -7.38 -10.29 27.67
CA GLU A 214 -7.93 -11.55 28.21
C GLU A 214 -6.92 -12.72 28.17
N ALA A 215 -6.09 -12.77 27.14
CA ALA A 215 -5.04 -13.77 27.00
C ALA A 215 -3.79 -13.49 27.87
N GLY A 216 -3.69 -12.27 28.42
CA GLY A 216 -2.51 -11.84 29.18
C GLY A 216 -1.28 -11.52 28.31
N ASP A 217 -1.51 -11.33 27.01
CA ASP A 217 -0.45 -11.03 26.04
C ASP A 217 -0.18 -9.52 25.92
N PHE A 218 -1.05 -8.70 26.46
CA PHE A 218 -0.97 -7.23 26.35
C PHE A 218 -1.49 -6.55 27.61
N TYR A 219 -0.65 -5.70 28.19
CA TYR A 219 -1.00 -4.86 29.32
C TYR A 219 -0.92 -3.39 28.88
N ASP A 220 -2.02 -2.66 29.08
CA ASP A 220 -2.05 -1.23 28.92
C ASP A 220 -1.46 -0.59 30.18
N TYR A 221 -0.31 0.07 30.06
CA TYR A 221 0.32 0.75 31.19
C TYR A 221 -0.40 2.07 31.55
N ASP A 222 -1.36 2.52 30.74
CA ASP A 222 -2.10 3.75 30.96
C ASP A 222 -3.28 3.61 31.95
N ASP A 223 -3.66 2.39 32.36
CA ASP A 223 -4.77 2.15 33.29
C ASP A 223 -4.35 2.08 34.78
N ASP A 224 -3.07 2.24 35.12
CA ASP A 224 -2.57 2.09 36.50
C ASP A 224 -1.96 3.38 37.11
N GLU A 225 -2.36 4.57 36.64
CA GLU A 225 -2.20 5.79 37.41
C GLU A 225 -3.51 6.17 38.13
N THR A 226 -3.94 5.32 39.05
CA THR A 226 -4.69 5.80 40.20
C THR A 226 -3.71 6.59 41.07
N ALA A 227 -3.90 7.91 41.03
CA ALA A 227 -3.27 8.86 41.88
C ALA A 227 -3.55 8.57 43.37
N GLU A 228 -2.78 7.71 44.00
CA GLU A 228 -2.66 7.60 45.46
C GLU A 228 -1.26 7.12 45.79
N ASP A 229 -0.23 7.96 45.64
CA ASP A 229 1.02 7.89 46.43
C ASP A 229 1.98 9.07 46.11
N ALA A 230 1.47 10.24 45.94
CA ALA A 230 2.32 11.43 45.88
C ALA A 230 1.95 12.47 46.99
N ALA A 231 1.50 12.00 48.14
CA ALA A 231 1.15 12.88 49.28
C ALA A 231 1.93 12.59 50.57
N GLU A 232 3.10 11.89 50.52
CA GLU A 232 3.97 11.77 51.69
C GLU A 232 5.45 11.78 51.32
N ALA A 233 5.96 12.90 50.83
CA ALA A 233 7.40 13.20 50.91
C ALA A 233 7.71 14.64 50.46
N SER A 234 7.19 15.65 51.13
CA SER A 234 7.87 16.95 51.22
C SER A 234 7.18 17.86 52.24
N ALA A 235 7.27 17.45 53.48
CA ALA A 235 7.21 18.36 54.62
C ALA A 235 8.54 18.25 55.32
N GLU A 236 9.49 19.09 54.96
CA GLU A 236 10.47 19.69 55.88
C GLU A 236 11.49 20.53 55.10
N GLU A 237 11.65 21.72 55.69
CA GLU A 237 12.69 22.72 55.53
C GLU A 237 12.51 23.77 54.44
N THR A 238 11.96 24.83 54.82
CA THR A 238 12.33 26.05 55.54
C THR A 238 12.83 27.17 54.65
N SER A 239 12.01 28.24 54.70
CA SER A 239 12.32 29.63 55.02
C SER A 239 13.44 30.32 54.24
N ALA A 240 13.05 31.40 53.72
CA ALA A 240 13.57 32.77 53.86
C ALA A 240 13.51 33.58 52.56
N GLU A 241 12.69 34.58 52.63
CA GLU A 241 12.97 35.99 52.36
C GLU A 241 13.40 36.35 50.92
N ASP A 242 12.96 37.34 50.28
CA ASP A 242 12.25 38.57 50.57
C ASP A 242 12.06 39.32 49.25
N SER A 243 10.92 39.99 49.19
CA SER A 243 10.66 41.32 48.66
C SER A 243 10.75 41.68 47.18
N LEU A 244 9.65 42.30 46.83
CA LEU A 244 9.46 43.61 46.17
C LEU A 244 9.30 43.64 44.63
N THR A 245 8.05 43.92 44.29
CA THR A 245 7.48 45.10 43.59
C THR A 245 7.70 45.15 42.09
N GLU A 246 6.84 45.51 41.32
CA GLU A 246 5.69 46.39 41.11
C GLU A 246 5.28 46.29 39.65
N GLU A 247 3.99 46.16 39.43
CA GLU A 247 3.09 46.93 38.59
C GLU A 247 3.59 47.46 37.24
N THR A 248 2.86 47.15 36.17
CA THR A 248 1.94 48.07 35.47
C THR A 248 1.34 47.37 34.24
N GLU A 249 0.02 47.29 34.26
CA GLU A 249 -1.03 47.89 33.42
C GLU A 249 -0.99 47.60 31.91
N ALA A 250 -2.01 46.89 31.53
CA ALA A 250 -3.07 47.07 30.54
C ALA A 250 -2.83 47.98 29.34
N GLU A 251 -3.12 47.44 28.16
CA GLU A 251 -4.00 48.10 27.19
C GLU A 251 -4.56 47.11 26.17
N GLU A 252 -5.87 46.96 26.22
CA GLU A 252 -6.72 46.46 25.15
C GLU A 252 -6.75 47.51 24.04
N VAL A 253 -6.65 47.04 22.77
CA VAL A 253 -7.34 47.73 21.67
C VAL A 253 -7.88 46.69 20.71
N SER A 254 -9.18 46.61 20.72
CA SER A 254 -10.05 46.07 19.70
C SER A 254 -10.03 46.97 18.48
N GLU A 255 -10.00 46.37 17.26
CA GLU A 255 -10.64 47.01 16.12
C GLU A 255 -11.14 46.00 15.10
N GLU A 256 -12.33 46.32 14.70
CA GLU A 256 -13.33 45.56 13.96
C GLU A 256 -13.02 45.43 12.45
N VAL A 257 -13.74 44.46 11.90
CA VAL A 257 -13.97 44.13 10.49
C VAL A 257 -14.58 45.32 9.70
N PRO A 258 -14.42 45.42 8.39
CA PRO A 258 -15.65 45.42 7.60
C PRO A 258 -15.68 44.44 6.41
N VAL A 259 -16.86 43.88 6.28
CA VAL A 259 -17.47 43.20 5.13
C VAL A 259 -17.81 44.20 4.04
N GLU A 260 -17.51 43.92 2.79
CA GLU A 260 -18.21 44.43 1.58
C GLU A 260 -18.22 43.28 0.56
N GLU A 261 -19.32 42.69 0.30
CA GLU A 261 -20.47 42.90 -0.62
C GLU A 261 -20.10 42.73 -2.09
N GLU A 262 -20.70 41.65 -2.66
CA GLU A 262 -20.87 41.43 -4.08
C GLU A 262 -21.65 42.56 -4.76
N PRO A 263 -21.58 42.65 -6.11
CA PRO A 263 -22.86 42.75 -6.80
C PRO A 263 -23.04 41.75 -7.96
N GLN A 264 -24.29 41.34 -8.00
CA GLN A 264 -24.96 40.55 -9.03
C GLN A 264 -25.20 41.33 -10.34
N ALA A 265 -25.28 40.49 -11.37
CA ALA A 265 -26.23 40.52 -12.48
C ALA A 265 -26.16 41.65 -13.54
N GLN A 266 -26.16 41.24 -14.76
CA GLN A 266 -27.29 41.46 -15.68
C GLN A 266 -27.11 40.70 -17.01
N GLU A 267 -28.21 40.05 -17.34
CA GLU A 267 -28.62 39.48 -18.64
C GLU A 267 -28.71 40.54 -19.74
N ALA A 268 -28.64 40.07 -20.95
CA ALA A 268 -29.40 40.38 -22.17
C ALA A 268 -28.45 40.19 -23.37
N GLY A 269 -28.76 39.57 -24.45
CA GLY A 269 -29.97 39.15 -25.08
C GLY A 269 -29.63 38.86 -26.55
N GLU A 270 -30.30 37.88 -27.08
CA GLU A 270 -30.75 37.66 -28.45
C GLU A 270 -30.06 38.33 -29.66
N ASN A 271 -29.74 37.49 -30.65
CA ASN A 271 -30.37 37.47 -32.00
C ASN A 271 -29.60 36.46 -32.86
N GLU A 272 -30.21 35.37 -33.33
CA GLU A 272 -30.84 35.15 -34.67
C GLU A 272 -30.03 35.74 -35.84
N ASP A 273 -29.57 34.87 -36.75
CA ASP A 273 -30.04 34.59 -38.08
C ASP A 273 -28.97 33.88 -38.94
N GLU A 274 -29.44 32.82 -39.56
CA GLU A 274 -29.42 32.39 -40.97
C GLU A 274 -28.09 32.46 -41.77
N GLU A 275 -27.57 31.34 -42.13
CA GLU A 275 -27.60 30.68 -43.47
C GLU A 275 -26.93 29.31 -43.42
#